data_53bf09869bb93c85c0d0d10820ea73a4
#
_entry.id   53bf09869bb93c85c0d0d10820ea73a4
#
_cell.length_a   1.000
_cell.length_b   1.000
_cell.length_c   1.000
_cell.angle_alpha   90.00
_cell.angle_beta   90.00
_cell.angle_gamma   90.00
#
_symmetry.space_group_name_H-M   'P 1'
#
loop_
_entity.id
_entity.type
_entity.pdbx_description
1 polymer ?
#
loop_
_entity_poly.entity_id
_entity_poly.type
_entity_poly.pdbx_seq_one_letter_code
_entity_poly.pdbx_strand_id
1 'polypeptide(L)'
;MSVTTINLEMDTEQMRKIFGMQDAYIKKLEQDFQVTIVDRNGSIIITGEEENTGKASRVLRQLTALSDRGNDIEEQNVDYAIEMGKEDQEDRLMEMDADCICHTINGKPIKPKTLGQKAYVDAIRKNMIVFGLGPAGTGKTYLAMAMAITAFKNNEVSRIILTRPAIEAGEKLGFLPGDLQSKVDPYLRPLYDALYQIMGAESFAKNMEKGLIEVAPLAYMRGRTLDNAYIILDEAQNTTNEQMKMFLTRLGFNSKAVVTGDITQIDLPDGKRSGLKDAVRVLKSVDDIAIHYLTGRDVVRHRLVREIIKAYERSAEKK
;
A
#
# COMPACT_ATOMS: atom_id res chain seq x y z
N MET A 1 -13.25 30.82 -24.15
CA MET A 1 -12.13 29.88 -24.16
C MET A 1 -10.90 30.66 -23.73
N SER A 2 -10.27 30.27 -22.66
CA SER A 2 -8.98 30.80 -22.24
C SER A 2 -7.85 29.99 -22.85
N VAL A 3 -6.69 30.61 -23.05
CA VAL A 3 -5.48 29.94 -23.54
C VAL A 3 -4.41 30.11 -22.46
N THR A 4 -3.99 29.00 -21.88
CA THR A 4 -2.91 29.00 -20.93
C THR A 4 -1.65 28.45 -21.62
N THR A 5 -0.59 29.24 -21.67
CA THR A 5 0.71 28.76 -22.18
C THR A 5 1.61 28.49 -21.01
N ILE A 6 2.14 27.28 -20.93
CA ILE A 6 3.16 26.92 -19.94
C ILE A 6 4.47 26.62 -20.65
N ASN A 7 5.55 27.24 -20.18
CA ASN A 7 6.89 26.90 -20.61
C ASN A 7 7.40 25.80 -19.65
N LEU A 8 7.56 24.61 -20.19
CA LEU A 8 8.21 23.50 -19.51
C LEU A 8 9.47 23.16 -20.29
N GLU A 9 10.62 23.44 -19.73
CA GLU A 9 11.90 23.03 -20.31
C GLU A 9 12.03 21.52 -20.10
N MET A 10 11.66 20.75 -21.11
CA MET A 10 11.76 19.29 -21.13
C MET A 10 12.66 18.85 -22.26
N ASP A 11 13.55 17.90 -21.95
CA ASP A 11 14.23 17.19 -23.01
C ASP A 11 13.30 16.18 -23.71
N THR A 12 13.76 15.61 -24.81
CA THR A 12 12.96 14.66 -25.61
C THR A 12 12.58 13.40 -24.82
N GLU A 13 13.43 12.96 -23.89
CA GLU A 13 13.17 11.77 -23.07
C GLU A 13 12.11 12.04 -22.00
N GLN A 14 12.20 13.17 -21.32
CA GLN A 14 11.20 13.63 -20.35
C GLN A 14 9.83 13.83 -21.02
N MET A 15 9.81 14.44 -22.21
CA MET A 15 8.59 14.61 -22.98
C MET A 15 7.92 13.27 -23.30
N ARG A 16 8.71 12.27 -23.70
CA ARG A 16 8.17 10.92 -23.93
C ARG A 16 7.58 10.27 -22.67
N LYS A 17 8.22 10.48 -21.51
CA LYS A 17 7.72 9.96 -20.22
C LYS A 17 6.41 10.63 -19.82
N ILE A 18 6.29 11.94 -19.99
CA ILE A 18 5.11 12.71 -19.59
C ILE A 18 3.96 12.56 -20.58
N PHE A 19 4.23 12.50 -21.89
CA PHE A 19 3.21 12.34 -22.91
C PHE A 19 2.72 10.88 -22.99
N GLY A 20 3.59 9.92 -22.65
CA GLY A 20 3.31 8.50 -22.77
C GLY A 20 3.39 8.01 -24.23
N MET A 21 3.27 6.70 -24.42
CA MET A 21 3.26 6.12 -25.76
C MET A 21 2.07 6.65 -26.57
N GLN A 22 2.34 7.20 -27.76
CA GLN A 22 1.31 7.76 -28.66
C GLN A 22 0.45 8.85 -27.99
N ASP A 23 1.06 9.65 -27.12
CA ASP A 23 0.43 10.72 -26.34
C ASP A 23 -0.73 10.25 -25.45
N ALA A 24 -0.68 8.98 -25.00
CA ALA A 24 -1.77 8.38 -24.24
C ALA A 24 -2.07 9.13 -22.94
N TYR A 25 -1.05 9.68 -22.27
CA TYR A 25 -1.21 10.41 -21.00
C TYR A 25 -1.78 11.81 -21.25
N ILE A 26 -1.33 12.49 -22.30
CA ILE A 26 -1.87 13.79 -22.69
C ILE A 26 -3.33 13.67 -23.09
N LYS A 27 -3.69 12.67 -23.91
CA LYS A 27 -5.09 12.42 -24.29
C LYS A 27 -5.99 12.16 -23.08
N LYS A 28 -5.46 11.51 -22.04
CA LYS A 28 -6.17 11.34 -20.79
C LYS A 28 -6.43 12.68 -20.08
N LEU A 29 -5.40 13.51 -19.96
CA LEU A 29 -5.52 14.86 -19.39
C LEU A 29 -6.54 15.70 -20.15
N GLU A 30 -6.49 15.67 -21.50
CA GLU A 30 -7.44 16.38 -22.37
C GLU A 30 -8.89 15.95 -22.12
N GLN A 31 -9.14 14.63 -22.03
CA GLN A 31 -10.46 14.08 -21.75
C GLN A 31 -10.98 14.42 -20.37
N ASP A 32 -10.13 14.27 -19.35
CA ASP A 32 -10.54 14.43 -17.97
C ASP A 32 -10.76 15.89 -17.55
N PHE A 33 -9.96 16.83 -18.10
CA PHE A 33 -10.11 18.26 -17.86
C PHE A 33 -10.84 19.01 -18.97
N GLN A 34 -11.27 18.33 -20.06
CA GLN A 34 -11.94 18.93 -21.20
C GLN A 34 -11.15 20.08 -21.82
N VAL A 35 -9.86 19.87 -22.04
CA VAL A 35 -8.92 20.82 -22.64
C VAL A 35 -8.26 20.22 -23.87
N THR A 36 -7.61 21.05 -24.68
CA THR A 36 -6.71 20.63 -25.76
C THR A 36 -5.29 21.01 -25.37
N ILE A 37 -4.35 20.06 -25.50
CA ILE A 37 -2.94 20.23 -25.11
C ILE A 37 -2.06 19.98 -26.33
N VAL A 38 -1.29 20.97 -26.76
CA VAL A 38 -0.39 20.87 -27.90
C VAL A 38 1.01 21.37 -27.54
N ASP A 39 2.03 20.68 -28.03
CA ASP A 39 3.40 21.17 -27.99
C ASP A 39 3.68 22.08 -29.21
N ARG A 40 4.20 23.25 -28.96
CA ARG A 40 4.73 24.16 -29.98
C ARG A 40 6.12 24.64 -29.60
N ASN A 41 7.12 24.10 -30.25
CA ASN A 41 8.53 24.54 -30.08
C ASN A 41 9.01 24.51 -28.61
N GLY A 42 8.68 23.47 -27.86
CA GLY A 42 9.07 23.31 -26.46
C GLY A 42 8.18 24.06 -25.46
N SER A 43 7.08 24.66 -25.94
CA SER A 43 6.07 25.28 -25.08
C SER A 43 4.78 24.46 -25.16
N ILE A 44 4.22 24.11 -24.02
CA ILE A 44 2.93 23.43 -23.93
C ILE A 44 1.82 24.48 -23.90
N ILE A 45 0.93 24.39 -24.87
CA ILE A 45 -0.25 25.27 -24.97
C ILE A 45 -1.47 24.47 -24.58
N ILE A 46 -2.21 24.94 -23.58
CA ILE A 46 -3.45 24.35 -23.09
C ILE A 46 -4.59 25.30 -23.42
N THR A 47 -5.60 24.81 -24.10
CA THR A 47 -6.77 25.59 -24.53
C THR A 47 -8.05 24.94 -23.98
N GLY A 48 -8.90 25.74 -23.35
CA GLY A 48 -10.17 25.31 -22.75
C GLY A 48 -10.81 26.37 -21.90
N GLU A 49 -11.64 26.00 -20.94
CA GLU A 49 -12.15 26.88 -19.91
C GLU A 49 -11.03 27.24 -18.92
N GLU A 50 -11.09 28.41 -18.30
CA GLU A 50 -10.03 28.96 -17.46
C GLU A 50 -9.71 28.04 -16.25
N GLU A 51 -10.72 27.56 -15.57
CA GLU A 51 -10.57 26.65 -14.43
C GLU A 51 -9.90 25.33 -14.87
N ASN A 52 -10.35 24.76 -15.98
CA ASN A 52 -9.85 23.49 -16.51
C ASN A 52 -8.41 23.58 -17.03
N THR A 53 -8.08 24.67 -17.73
CA THR A 53 -6.69 24.93 -18.19
C THR A 53 -5.77 25.13 -17.00
N GLY A 54 -6.23 25.80 -15.94
CA GLY A 54 -5.49 25.98 -14.70
C GLY A 54 -5.18 24.63 -14.02
N LYS A 55 -6.17 23.76 -13.85
CA LYS A 55 -6.01 22.42 -13.26
C LYS A 55 -5.08 21.55 -14.08
N ALA A 56 -5.28 21.46 -15.39
CA ALA A 56 -4.42 20.68 -16.30
C ALA A 56 -2.96 21.18 -16.27
N SER A 57 -2.77 22.50 -16.22
CA SER A 57 -1.43 23.12 -16.13
C SER A 57 -0.71 22.72 -14.84
N ARG A 58 -1.39 22.78 -13.68
CA ARG A 58 -0.79 22.40 -12.40
C ARG A 58 -0.42 20.92 -12.38
N VAL A 59 -1.33 20.04 -12.84
CA VAL A 59 -1.06 18.60 -12.92
C VAL A 59 0.15 18.30 -13.81
N LEU A 60 0.25 18.91 -15.00
CA LEU A 60 1.40 18.74 -15.87
C LEU A 60 2.72 19.19 -15.21
N ARG A 61 2.71 20.34 -14.50
CA ARG A 61 3.89 20.80 -13.75
C ARG A 61 4.32 19.81 -12.67
N GLN A 62 3.36 19.22 -11.95
CA GLN A 62 3.66 18.23 -10.91
C GLN A 62 4.24 16.94 -11.53
N LEU A 63 3.68 16.44 -12.64
CA LEU A 63 4.21 15.27 -13.34
C LEU A 63 5.64 15.53 -13.87
N THR A 64 5.90 16.74 -14.40
CA THR A 64 7.23 17.14 -14.83
C THR A 64 8.20 17.16 -13.65
N ALA A 65 7.83 17.79 -12.56
CA ALA A 65 8.65 17.83 -11.35
C ALA A 65 8.94 16.44 -10.75
N LEU A 66 8.00 15.50 -10.85
CA LEU A 66 8.24 14.09 -10.47
C LEU A 66 9.26 13.43 -11.40
N SER A 67 9.16 13.66 -12.71
CA SER A 67 10.10 13.14 -13.71
C SER A 67 11.51 13.70 -13.49
N ASP A 68 11.65 14.99 -13.17
CA ASP A 68 12.93 15.67 -12.88
C ASP A 68 13.66 15.06 -11.67
N ARG A 69 12.90 14.48 -10.73
CA ARG A 69 13.45 13.75 -9.59
C ARG A 69 13.83 12.30 -9.91
N GLY A 70 13.78 11.91 -11.18
CA GLY A 70 14.15 10.58 -11.65
C GLY A 70 13.06 9.53 -11.47
N ASN A 71 11.81 9.92 -11.24
CA ASN A 71 10.71 8.97 -11.21
C ASN A 71 10.28 8.60 -12.62
N ASP A 72 9.99 7.31 -12.83
CA ASP A 72 9.29 6.87 -14.04
C ASP A 72 7.81 7.24 -13.92
N ILE A 73 7.30 7.91 -14.94
CA ILE A 73 5.88 8.28 -15.02
C ILE A 73 5.12 7.11 -15.66
N GLU A 74 4.38 6.40 -14.83
CA GLU A 74 3.49 5.32 -15.25
C GLU A 74 2.05 5.83 -15.38
N GLU A 75 1.21 5.13 -16.13
CA GLU A 75 -0.21 5.49 -16.31
C GLU A 75 -0.93 5.72 -14.98
N GLN A 76 -0.59 4.95 -13.94
CA GLN A 76 -1.16 5.08 -12.61
C GLN A 76 -0.79 6.40 -11.93
N ASN A 77 0.44 6.91 -12.13
CA ASN A 77 0.83 8.22 -11.62
C ASN A 77 0.00 9.32 -12.26
N VAL A 78 -0.26 9.20 -13.57
CA VAL A 78 -1.09 10.15 -14.31
C VAL A 78 -2.54 10.10 -13.84
N ASP A 79 -3.14 8.91 -13.74
CA ASP A 79 -4.51 8.73 -13.22
C ASP A 79 -4.67 9.39 -11.85
N TYR A 80 -3.72 9.14 -10.96
CA TYR A 80 -3.77 9.68 -9.61
C TYR A 80 -3.56 11.20 -9.59
N ALA A 81 -2.63 11.72 -10.39
CA ALA A 81 -2.41 13.17 -10.53
C ALA A 81 -3.65 13.89 -11.07
N ILE A 82 -4.37 13.29 -12.03
CA ILE A 82 -5.64 13.80 -12.54
C ILE A 82 -6.69 13.87 -11.42
N GLU A 83 -6.87 12.79 -10.66
CA GLU A 83 -7.82 12.77 -9.53
C GLU A 83 -7.50 13.86 -8.50
N MET A 84 -6.23 14.01 -8.15
CA MET A 84 -5.78 15.07 -7.23
C MET A 84 -6.00 16.47 -7.81
N GLY A 85 -5.74 16.67 -9.10
CA GLY A 85 -5.96 17.94 -9.77
C GLY A 85 -7.44 18.33 -9.83
N LYS A 86 -8.37 17.35 -9.90
CA LYS A 86 -9.81 17.60 -9.79
C LYS A 86 -10.23 18.07 -8.39
N GLU A 87 -9.49 17.64 -7.35
CA GLU A 87 -9.73 17.99 -5.95
C GLU A 87 -8.87 19.18 -5.47
N ASP A 88 -8.10 19.82 -6.36
CA ASP A 88 -7.14 20.89 -6.07
C ASP A 88 -6.09 20.51 -4.99
N GLN A 89 -5.62 19.24 -5.03
CA GLN A 89 -4.65 18.65 -4.10
C GLN A 89 -3.34 18.21 -4.76
N GLU A 90 -3.08 18.60 -6.00
CA GLU A 90 -1.93 18.18 -6.80
C GLU A 90 -0.57 18.50 -6.16
N ASP A 91 -0.48 19.55 -5.34
CA ASP A 91 0.76 19.93 -4.64
C ASP A 91 1.24 18.85 -3.65
N ARG A 92 0.32 18.02 -3.15
CA ARG A 92 0.64 16.93 -2.23
C ARG A 92 1.37 15.75 -2.90
N LEU A 93 1.39 15.69 -4.24
CA LEU A 93 2.19 14.69 -4.99
C LEU A 93 3.67 14.78 -4.64
N MET A 94 4.19 15.99 -4.51
CA MET A 94 5.60 16.21 -4.18
C MET A 94 5.94 15.85 -2.74
N GLU A 95 5.00 16.03 -1.80
CA GLU A 95 5.16 15.60 -0.41
C GLU A 95 5.23 14.07 -0.30
N MET A 96 4.39 13.36 -1.07
CA MET A 96 4.42 11.90 -1.11
C MET A 96 5.71 11.38 -1.74
N ASP A 97 6.16 12.01 -2.83
CA ASP A 97 7.39 11.60 -3.52
C ASP A 97 8.63 11.77 -2.64
N ALA A 98 8.68 12.79 -1.81
CA ALA A 98 9.76 13.02 -0.87
C ALA A 98 9.82 12.00 0.27
N ASP A 99 8.72 11.28 0.54
CA ASP A 99 8.60 10.34 1.65
C ASP A 99 9.12 8.94 1.30
N CYS A 100 10.43 8.82 1.15
CA CYS A 100 11.06 7.52 0.95
C CYS A 100 11.19 6.76 2.27
N ILE A 101 10.48 5.62 2.39
CA ILE A 101 10.54 4.74 3.56
C ILE A 101 11.86 3.97 3.59
N CYS A 102 12.19 3.31 2.49
CA CYS A 102 13.43 2.57 2.28
C CYS A 102 13.62 2.27 0.79
N HIS A 103 14.67 1.51 0.47
CA HIS A 103 14.92 1.02 -0.88
C HIS A 103 14.84 -0.50 -0.91
N THR A 104 14.36 -1.04 -2.03
CA THR A 104 14.48 -2.48 -2.34
C THR A 104 15.95 -2.85 -2.51
N ILE A 105 16.23 -4.15 -2.54
CA ILE A 105 17.60 -4.64 -2.81
C ILE A 105 18.16 -4.14 -4.16
N ASN A 106 17.29 -3.88 -5.14
CA ASN A 106 17.67 -3.34 -6.46
C ASN A 106 17.75 -1.81 -6.49
N GLY A 107 17.75 -1.14 -5.33
CA GLY A 107 17.84 0.31 -5.22
C GLY A 107 16.55 1.08 -5.55
N LYS A 108 15.43 0.40 -5.86
CA LYS A 108 14.15 1.07 -6.14
C LYS A 108 13.56 1.64 -4.84
N PRO A 109 13.22 2.94 -4.76
CA PRO A 109 12.66 3.53 -3.57
C PRO A 109 11.24 3.00 -3.30
N ILE A 110 10.95 2.76 -2.03
CA ILE A 110 9.60 2.43 -1.54
C ILE A 110 9.03 3.69 -0.91
N LYS A 111 7.99 4.22 -1.53
CA LYS A 111 7.30 5.46 -1.17
C LYS A 111 5.80 5.22 -1.13
N PRO A 112 5.02 5.99 -0.35
CA PRO A 112 3.58 6.06 -0.53
C PRO A 112 3.24 6.53 -1.96
N LYS A 113 2.33 5.85 -2.62
CA LYS A 113 1.89 6.18 -3.99
C LYS A 113 0.55 6.93 -4.01
N THR A 114 -0.14 7.01 -2.87
CA THR A 114 -1.42 7.71 -2.70
C THR A 114 -1.45 8.46 -1.38
N LEU A 115 -2.36 9.44 -1.24
CA LEU A 115 -2.55 10.16 0.02
C LEU A 115 -3.01 9.25 1.15
N GLY A 116 -3.85 8.26 0.84
CA GLY A 116 -4.26 7.25 1.83
C GLY A 116 -3.07 6.43 2.31
N GLN A 117 -2.17 6.02 1.41
CA GLN A 117 -0.94 5.34 1.78
C GLN A 117 0.00 6.24 2.59
N LYS A 118 0.13 7.53 2.23
CA LYS A 118 0.91 8.51 3.00
C LYS A 118 0.37 8.66 4.42
N ALA A 119 -0.93 8.87 4.56
CA ALA A 119 -1.57 8.99 5.87
C ALA A 119 -1.45 7.69 6.70
N TYR A 120 -1.49 6.52 6.06
CA TYR A 120 -1.24 5.23 6.70
C TYR A 120 0.19 5.11 7.22
N VAL A 121 1.19 5.45 6.42
CA VAL A 121 2.60 5.46 6.84
C VAL A 121 2.83 6.44 7.99
N ASP A 122 2.23 7.63 7.93
CA ASP A 122 2.31 8.61 9.02
C ASP A 122 1.63 8.12 10.30
N ALA A 123 0.50 7.42 10.19
CA ALA A 123 -0.15 6.77 11.33
C ALA A 123 0.76 5.71 11.97
N ILE A 124 1.44 4.89 11.14
CA ILE A 124 2.40 3.90 11.63
C ILE A 124 3.57 4.56 12.36
N ARG A 125 4.07 5.69 11.89
CA ARG A 125 5.17 6.41 12.57
C ARG A 125 4.76 6.90 13.95
N LYS A 126 3.54 7.40 14.07
CA LYS A 126 3.07 8.13 15.26
C LYS A 126 2.48 7.24 16.36
N ASN A 127 1.98 6.05 16.04
CA ASN A 127 1.22 5.24 16.99
C ASN A 127 1.89 3.90 17.26
N MET A 128 1.66 3.36 18.45
CA MET A 128 2.17 2.04 18.86
C MET A 128 1.43 0.90 18.14
N ILE A 129 0.12 1.02 17.97
CA ILE A 129 -0.70 0.04 17.28
C ILE A 129 -1.45 0.73 16.13
N VAL A 130 -1.37 0.16 14.93
CA VAL A 130 -2.08 0.68 13.76
C VAL A 130 -2.86 -0.41 13.06
N PHE A 131 -4.13 -0.16 12.87
CA PHE A 131 -5.00 -0.99 12.02
C PHE A 131 -5.04 -0.38 10.63
N GLY A 132 -4.48 -1.07 9.64
CA GLY A 132 -4.53 -0.72 8.21
C GLY A 132 -5.60 -1.54 7.50
N LEU A 133 -6.75 -0.92 7.24
CA LEU A 133 -7.94 -1.57 6.69
C LEU A 133 -8.19 -1.13 5.26
N GLY A 134 -8.68 -2.03 4.41
CA GLY A 134 -9.07 -1.67 3.06
C GLY A 134 -8.91 -2.80 2.04
N PRO A 135 -9.29 -2.55 0.78
CA PRO A 135 -9.27 -3.56 -0.27
C PRO A 135 -7.90 -4.15 -0.55
N ALA A 136 -7.89 -5.33 -1.15
CA ALA A 136 -6.65 -5.93 -1.63
C ALA A 136 -5.98 -5.05 -2.70
N GLY A 137 -4.64 -4.98 -2.67
CA GLY A 137 -3.86 -4.16 -3.61
C GLY A 137 -3.65 -2.70 -3.20
N THR A 138 -4.08 -2.28 -2.00
CA THR A 138 -3.80 -0.94 -1.45
C THR A 138 -2.42 -0.82 -0.78
N GLY A 139 -1.61 -1.89 -0.81
CA GLY A 139 -0.24 -1.86 -0.27
C GLY A 139 -0.12 -1.96 1.25
N LYS A 140 -1.20 -2.25 1.99
CA LYS A 140 -1.22 -2.32 3.46
C LYS A 140 -0.05 -3.10 4.05
N THR A 141 0.02 -4.36 3.71
CA THR A 141 1.03 -5.30 4.23
C THR A 141 2.42 -4.96 3.74
N TYR A 142 2.56 -4.56 2.48
CA TYR A 142 3.84 -4.19 1.88
C TYR A 142 4.46 -2.95 2.55
N LEU A 143 3.67 -1.89 2.77
CA LEU A 143 4.11 -0.68 3.46
C LEU A 143 4.42 -0.95 4.93
N ALA A 144 3.60 -1.76 5.61
CA ALA A 144 3.89 -2.19 6.98
C ALA A 144 5.22 -2.93 7.10
N MET A 145 5.53 -3.81 6.12
CA MET A 145 6.82 -4.52 6.09
C MET A 145 8.00 -3.59 5.77
N ALA A 146 7.83 -2.64 4.86
CA ALA A 146 8.85 -1.63 4.59
C ALA A 146 9.19 -0.82 5.86
N MET A 147 8.16 -0.42 6.61
CA MET A 147 8.31 0.28 7.88
C MET A 147 9.01 -0.59 8.94
N ALA A 148 8.63 -1.87 9.04
CA ALA A 148 9.24 -2.82 9.98
C ALA A 148 10.73 -3.05 9.69
N ILE A 149 11.07 -3.24 8.40
CA ILE A 149 12.46 -3.42 7.98
C ILE A 149 13.29 -2.16 8.23
N THR A 150 12.70 -0.98 8.01
CA THR A 150 13.36 0.29 8.31
C THR A 150 13.64 0.43 9.80
N ALA A 151 12.64 0.20 10.66
CA ALA A 151 12.81 0.24 12.11
C ALA A 151 13.85 -0.77 12.60
N PHE A 152 13.88 -1.98 12.03
CA PHE A 152 14.87 -3.01 12.34
C PHE A 152 16.29 -2.60 11.92
N LYS A 153 16.47 -2.07 10.72
CA LYS A 153 17.77 -1.57 10.22
C LYS A 153 18.29 -0.39 11.05
N ASN A 154 17.40 0.44 11.55
CA ASN A 154 17.73 1.58 12.43
C ASN A 154 17.96 1.18 13.90
N ASN A 155 17.84 -0.10 14.25
CA ASN A 155 17.90 -0.61 15.62
C ASN A 155 16.83 -0.01 16.57
N GLU A 156 15.71 0.44 16.02
CA GLU A 156 14.54 0.88 16.80
C GLU A 156 13.85 -0.31 17.47
N VAL A 157 13.92 -1.49 16.84
CA VAL A 157 13.48 -2.78 17.36
C VAL A 157 14.55 -3.85 17.13
N SER A 158 14.57 -4.87 17.96
CA SER A 158 15.55 -5.96 17.85
C SER A 158 15.09 -7.11 16.96
N ARG A 159 13.82 -7.20 16.65
CA ARG A 159 13.25 -8.30 15.85
C ARG A 159 11.98 -7.89 15.10
N ILE A 160 11.69 -8.62 14.02
CA ILE A 160 10.45 -8.52 13.24
C ILE A 160 9.68 -9.82 13.40
N ILE A 161 8.39 -9.73 13.71
CA ILE A 161 7.49 -10.89 13.82
C ILE A 161 6.34 -10.69 12.85
N LEU A 162 6.24 -11.59 11.87
CA LEU A 162 5.17 -11.60 10.90
C LEU A 162 4.25 -12.78 11.21
N THR A 163 2.98 -12.50 11.38
CA THR A 163 2.01 -13.52 11.71
C THR A 163 0.74 -13.38 10.89
N ARG A 164 0.11 -14.51 10.64
CA ARG A 164 -1.14 -14.60 9.89
C ARG A 164 -2.05 -15.66 10.53
N PRO A 165 -3.36 -15.45 10.61
CA PRO A 165 -4.26 -16.53 11.01
C PRO A 165 -4.15 -17.66 9.98
N ALA A 166 -3.87 -18.85 10.43
CA ALA A 166 -3.96 -20.04 9.60
C ALA A 166 -5.45 -20.39 9.48
N ILE A 167 -6.07 -20.00 8.36
CA ILE A 167 -7.43 -20.40 8.02
C ILE A 167 -7.35 -21.39 6.89
N GLU A 168 -7.98 -22.48 7.11
CA GLU A 168 -8.37 -23.40 6.08
C GLU A 168 -9.56 -22.79 5.33
N ALA A 169 -9.33 -22.32 4.10
CA ALA A 169 -10.42 -22.02 3.18
C ALA A 169 -11.12 -23.34 2.80
N GLY A 170 -12.02 -23.83 3.68
CA GLY A 170 -12.77 -25.07 3.47
C GLY A 170 -11.99 -26.38 3.60
N GLU A 171 -10.66 -26.35 3.73
CA GLU A 171 -9.81 -27.54 3.92
C GLU A 171 -9.31 -27.62 5.36
N LYS A 172 -9.60 -28.73 6.05
CA LYS A 172 -9.03 -28.97 7.38
C LYS A 172 -7.52 -29.22 7.23
N LEU A 173 -6.64 -28.45 7.91
CA LEU A 173 -5.17 -28.64 7.96
C LEU A 173 -4.76 -30.13 8.14
N GLY A 174 -5.65 -30.97 8.60
CA GLY A 174 -5.48 -32.40 8.72
C GLY A 174 -5.30 -33.18 7.41
N PHE A 175 -5.70 -32.63 6.25
CA PHE A 175 -5.65 -33.35 4.97
C PHE A 175 -4.37 -33.10 4.16
N LEU A 176 -3.56 -32.09 4.48
CA LEU A 176 -2.29 -31.87 3.79
C LEU A 176 -1.19 -32.81 4.38
N PRO A 177 -0.41 -33.51 3.55
CA PRO A 177 0.72 -34.29 4.03
C PRO A 177 1.85 -33.37 4.52
N GLY A 178 2.56 -33.77 5.57
CA GLY A 178 3.69 -33.05 6.15
C GLY A 178 3.47 -32.56 7.59
N ASP A 179 4.49 -31.96 8.18
CA ASP A 179 4.41 -31.33 9.48
C ASP A 179 3.59 -30.03 9.43
N LEU A 180 3.24 -29.49 10.59
CA LEU A 180 2.40 -28.30 10.69
C LEU A 180 3.03 -27.09 10.01
N GLN A 181 4.34 -26.98 10.00
CA GLN A 181 5.09 -25.88 9.41
C GLN A 181 5.01 -25.91 7.88
N SER A 182 5.22 -27.06 7.25
CA SER A 182 5.09 -27.23 5.80
C SER A 182 3.67 -27.00 5.28
N LYS A 183 2.66 -27.26 6.11
CA LYS A 183 1.24 -27.01 5.79
C LYS A 183 0.87 -25.52 5.80
N VAL A 184 1.52 -24.73 6.64
CA VAL A 184 1.24 -23.28 6.80
C VAL A 184 2.10 -22.43 5.86
N ASP A 185 3.25 -22.94 5.42
CA ASP A 185 4.22 -22.22 4.58
C ASP A 185 3.60 -21.58 3.31
N PRO A 186 2.71 -22.24 2.55
CA PRO A 186 2.06 -21.62 1.40
C PRO A 186 1.28 -20.35 1.72
N TYR A 187 0.67 -20.27 2.89
CA TYR A 187 -0.09 -19.09 3.34
C TYR A 187 0.81 -17.92 3.76
N LEU A 188 2.05 -18.21 4.10
CA LEU A 188 3.04 -17.21 4.50
C LEU A 188 3.89 -16.71 3.31
N ARG A 189 3.80 -17.36 2.15
CA ARG A 189 4.59 -17.03 0.96
C ARG A 189 4.54 -15.56 0.53
N PRO A 190 3.37 -14.90 0.50
CA PRO A 190 3.32 -13.47 0.15
C PRO A 190 4.13 -12.58 1.09
N LEU A 191 4.29 -12.99 2.35
CA LEU A 191 5.15 -12.29 3.32
C LEU A 191 6.64 -12.48 3.01
N TYR A 192 7.02 -13.69 2.63
CA TYR A 192 8.40 -13.97 2.19
C TYR A 192 8.78 -13.19 0.94
N ASP A 193 7.90 -13.14 -0.06
CA ASP A 193 8.14 -12.43 -1.32
C ASP A 193 8.45 -10.96 -1.10
N ALA A 194 7.70 -10.29 -0.22
CA ALA A 194 7.95 -8.90 0.10
C ALA A 194 9.25 -8.71 0.92
N LEU A 195 9.57 -9.61 1.85
CA LEU A 195 10.84 -9.59 2.56
C LEU A 195 12.04 -9.76 1.61
N TYR A 196 11.95 -10.71 0.67
CA TYR A 196 12.98 -10.91 -0.35
C TYR A 196 13.18 -9.67 -1.21
N GLN A 197 12.12 -9.03 -1.61
CA GLN A 197 12.18 -7.84 -2.45
C GLN A 197 12.85 -6.66 -1.72
N ILE A 198 12.61 -6.49 -0.41
CA ILE A 198 13.06 -5.32 0.34
C ILE A 198 14.47 -5.55 0.91
N MET A 199 14.75 -6.71 1.48
CA MET A 199 16.03 -6.94 2.18
C MET A 199 16.95 -7.94 1.52
N GLY A 200 16.48 -8.67 0.51
CA GLY A 200 17.22 -9.71 -0.19
C GLY A 200 17.15 -11.08 0.50
N ALA A 201 17.23 -12.14 -0.30
CA ALA A 201 17.07 -13.50 0.18
C ALA A 201 18.15 -13.91 1.19
N GLU A 202 19.42 -13.56 0.94
CA GLU A 202 20.54 -13.89 1.82
C GLU A 202 20.41 -13.20 3.20
N SER A 203 20.13 -11.88 3.22
CA SER A 203 19.95 -11.13 4.46
C SER A 203 18.75 -11.64 5.24
N PHE A 204 17.65 -11.95 4.55
CA PHE A 204 16.47 -12.53 5.17
C PHE A 204 16.76 -13.88 5.80
N ALA A 205 17.38 -14.83 5.05
CA ALA A 205 17.71 -16.16 5.56
C ALA A 205 18.61 -16.09 6.80
N LYS A 206 19.65 -15.27 6.77
CA LYS A 206 20.56 -15.04 7.90
C LYS A 206 19.85 -14.50 9.15
N ASN A 207 18.88 -13.59 8.99
CA ASN A 207 18.13 -13.03 10.11
C ASN A 207 17.07 -14.02 10.63
N MET A 208 16.48 -14.84 9.78
CA MET A 208 15.60 -15.94 10.18
C MET A 208 16.37 -16.98 11.01
N GLU A 209 17.55 -17.42 10.56
CA GLU A 209 18.39 -18.37 11.27
C GLU A 209 18.79 -17.86 12.67
N LYS A 210 19.03 -16.56 12.79
CA LYS A 210 19.34 -15.91 14.08
C LYS A 210 18.10 -15.67 14.94
N GLY A 211 16.89 -15.96 14.47
CA GLY A 211 15.65 -15.66 15.19
C GLY A 211 15.32 -14.17 15.32
N LEU A 212 15.97 -13.31 14.49
CA LEU A 212 15.70 -11.86 14.46
C LEU A 212 14.51 -11.51 13.59
N ILE A 213 14.20 -12.38 12.62
CA ILE A 213 12.96 -12.33 11.84
C ILE A 213 12.24 -13.65 12.03
N GLU A 214 10.99 -13.58 12.39
CA GLU A 214 10.12 -14.74 12.60
C GLU A 214 8.88 -14.60 11.72
N VAL A 215 8.55 -15.63 10.98
CA VAL A 215 7.30 -15.74 10.21
C VAL A 215 6.57 -16.98 10.70
N ALA A 216 5.43 -16.80 11.37
CA ALA A 216 4.77 -17.88 12.06
C ALA A 216 3.23 -17.71 12.08
N PRO A 217 2.46 -18.81 12.19
CA PRO A 217 1.03 -18.74 12.43
C PRO A 217 0.68 -17.98 13.70
N LEU A 218 -0.45 -17.29 13.69
CA LEU A 218 -0.95 -16.54 14.84
C LEU A 218 -1.06 -17.38 16.14
N ALA A 219 -1.38 -18.65 16.01
CA ALA A 219 -1.47 -19.56 17.15
C ALA A 219 -0.16 -19.67 17.95
N TYR A 220 1.00 -19.46 17.32
CA TYR A 220 2.33 -19.53 17.95
C TYR A 220 2.66 -18.31 18.81
N MET A 221 1.83 -17.28 18.76
CA MET A 221 1.96 -16.10 19.62
C MET A 221 1.40 -16.33 21.03
N ARG A 222 0.64 -17.39 21.22
CA ARG A 222 0.00 -17.69 22.53
C ARG A 222 1.03 -17.94 23.63
N GLY A 223 0.84 -17.30 24.79
CA GLY A 223 1.69 -17.47 25.96
C GLY A 223 3.02 -16.71 25.89
N ARG A 224 3.25 -15.91 24.84
CA ARG A 224 4.47 -15.13 24.66
C ARG A 224 4.27 -13.68 25.10
N THR A 225 5.37 -13.01 25.42
CA THR A 225 5.46 -11.54 25.49
C THR A 225 6.43 -11.07 24.41
N LEU A 226 5.99 -10.15 23.57
CA LEU A 226 6.72 -9.73 22.39
C LEU A 226 7.35 -8.36 22.64
N ASP A 227 8.49 -8.34 23.35
CA ASP A 227 9.25 -7.14 23.65
C ASP A 227 10.23 -6.77 22.52
N ASN A 228 10.52 -5.47 22.41
CA ASN A 228 11.48 -4.91 21.44
C ASN A 228 11.25 -5.42 20.00
N ALA A 229 10.00 -5.55 19.59
CA ALA A 229 9.61 -6.19 18.37
C ALA A 229 8.73 -5.31 17.49
N TYR A 230 8.91 -5.40 16.18
CA TYR A 230 7.95 -4.92 15.22
C TYR A 230 7.07 -6.09 14.75
N ILE A 231 5.79 -6.04 15.05
CA ILE A 231 4.87 -7.17 14.84
C ILE A 231 3.86 -6.80 13.76
N ILE A 232 3.69 -7.67 12.77
CA ILE A 232 2.66 -7.50 11.72
C ILE A 232 1.71 -8.69 11.79
N LEU A 233 0.44 -8.40 11.99
CA LEU A 233 -0.64 -9.37 11.83
C LEU A 233 -1.34 -9.11 10.51
N ASP A 234 -1.12 -9.98 9.54
CA ASP A 234 -1.74 -9.89 8.21
C ASP A 234 -3.01 -10.73 8.12
N GLU A 235 -3.93 -10.38 7.20
CA GLU A 235 -5.25 -11.01 6.99
C GLU A 235 -6.06 -11.13 8.28
N ALA A 236 -5.99 -10.10 9.10
CA ALA A 236 -6.57 -10.09 10.45
C ALA A 236 -8.10 -10.19 10.47
N GLN A 237 -8.80 -9.91 9.36
CA GLN A 237 -10.25 -10.12 9.25
C GLN A 237 -10.64 -11.57 9.51
N ASN A 238 -9.70 -12.48 9.31
CA ASN A 238 -9.87 -13.91 9.49
C ASN A 238 -9.50 -14.40 10.91
N THR A 239 -9.37 -13.51 11.88
CA THR A 239 -9.23 -13.85 13.30
C THR A 239 -10.60 -13.94 13.98
N THR A 240 -10.73 -14.81 14.98
CA THR A 240 -11.83 -14.71 15.95
C THR A 240 -11.57 -13.62 16.98
N ASN A 241 -12.60 -13.26 17.77
CA ASN A 241 -12.45 -12.27 18.85
C ASN A 241 -11.40 -12.71 19.88
N GLU A 242 -11.35 -13.98 20.22
CA GLU A 242 -10.40 -14.56 21.16
C GLU A 242 -8.96 -14.49 20.62
N GLN A 243 -8.79 -14.79 19.33
CA GLN A 243 -7.50 -14.73 18.66
C GLN A 243 -6.98 -13.29 18.56
N MET A 244 -7.83 -12.33 18.19
CA MET A 244 -7.47 -10.92 18.13
C MET A 244 -7.11 -10.39 19.52
N LYS A 245 -7.92 -10.66 20.53
CA LYS A 245 -7.64 -10.28 21.91
C LYS A 245 -6.34 -10.92 22.43
N MET A 246 -6.16 -12.22 22.14
CA MET A 246 -4.93 -12.94 22.49
C MET A 246 -3.72 -12.25 21.86
N PHE A 247 -3.75 -11.90 20.58
CA PHE A 247 -2.66 -11.23 19.86
C PHE A 247 -2.32 -9.86 20.48
N LEU A 248 -3.32 -8.99 20.60
CA LEU A 248 -3.11 -7.63 21.10
C LEU A 248 -2.56 -7.59 22.54
N THR A 249 -2.86 -8.61 23.35
CA THR A 249 -2.32 -8.73 24.71
C THR A 249 -0.93 -9.39 24.77
N ARG A 250 -0.29 -9.69 23.64
CA ARG A 250 1.11 -10.17 23.56
C ARG A 250 2.13 -9.06 23.43
N LEU A 251 1.68 -7.86 23.07
CA LEU A 251 2.57 -6.71 22.92
C LEU A 251 3.30 -6.41 24.22
N GLY A 252 4.61 -6.36 24.16
CA GLY A 252 5.48 -6.05 25.26
C GLY A 252 6.07 -4.63 25.13
N PHE A 253 7.03 -4.33 25.99
CA PHE A 253 7.68 -3.02 26.00
C PHE A 253 8.48 -2.77 24.72
N ASN A 254 8.52 -1.50 24.30
CA ASN A 254 9.27 -1.05 23.12
C ASN A 254 8.90 -1.83 21.84
N SER A 255 7.63 -2.18 21.70
CA SER A 255 7.12 -2.91 20.54
C SER A 255 6.10 -2.09 19.78
N LYS A 256 6.01 -2.34 18.48
CA LYS A 256 5.04 -1.73 17.57
C LYS A 256 4.27 -2.83 16.86
N ALA A 257 2.95 -2.66 16.70
CA ALA A 257 2.12 -3.60 15.97
C ALA A 257 1.38 -2.92 14.83
N VAL A 258 1.39 -3.57 13.68
CA VAL A 258 0.55 -3.21 12.54
C VAL A 258 -0.37 -4.37 12.21
N VAL A 259 -1.67 -4.10 12.23
CA VAL A 259 -2.72 -5.09 11.94
C VAL A 259 -3.33 -4.75 10.58
N THR A 260 -3.14 -5.63 9.59
CA THR A 260 -3.66 -5.40 8.24
C THR A 260 -4.84 -6.34 7.95
N GLY A 261 -5.82 -5.85 7.20
CA GLY A 261 -6.95 -6.67 6.82
C GLY A 261 -7.96 -6.00 5.90
N ASP A 262 -8.82 -6.81 5.33
CA ASP A 262 -9.96 -6.40 4.50
C ASP A 262 -11.26 -6.88 5.13
N ILE A 263 -12.03 -5.96 5.69
CA ILE A 263 -13.29 -6.29 6.39
C ILE A 263 -14.40 -6.80 5.45
N THR A 264 -14.18 -6.77 4.14
CA THR A 264 -15.10 -7.29 3.12
C THR A 264 -14.79 -8.73 2.73
N GLN A 265 -13.55 -9.21 2.98
CA GLN A 265 -13.07 -10.53 2.61
C GLN A 265 -12.89 -11.42 3.86
N ILE A 266 -14.00 -11.78 4.48
CA ILE A 266 -14.00 -12.61 5.68
C ILE A 266 -14.30 -14.05 5.31
N ASP A 267 -13.31 -14.94 5.52
CA ASP A 267 -13.37 -16.38 5.20
C ASP A 267 -13.56 -17.25 6.47
N LEU A 268 -14.09 -16.66 7.54
CA LEU A 268 -14.35 -17.40 8.77
C LEU A 268 -15.52 -18.39 8.59
N PRO A 269 -15.46 -19.55 9.24
CA PRO A 269 -16.58 -20.49 9.23
C PRO A 269 -17.89 -19.87 9.72
N ASP A 270 -19.02 -20.39 9.23
CA ASP A 270 -20.36 -19.92 9.57
C ASP A 270 -20.56 -19.77 11.08
N GLY A 271 -21.17 -18.67 11.47
CA GLY A 271 -21.46 -18.33 12.87
C GLY A 271 -20.32 -17.69 13.64
N LYS A 272 -19.10 -17.59 13.09
CA LYS A 272 -17.99 -16.88 13.74
C LYS A 272 -17.91 -15.42 13.29
N ARG A 273 -17.70 -14.53 14.26
CA ARG A 273 -17.53 -13.08 14.03
C ARG A 273 -16.05 -12.73 13.87
N SER A 274 -15.76 -11.82 12.96
CA SER A 274 -14.42 -11.30 12.76
C SER A 274 -13.94 -10.50 13.97
N GLY A 275 -12.83 -10.95 14.55
CA GLY A 275 -12.16 -10.25 15.64
C GLY A 275 -11.63 -8.89 15.24
N LEU A 276 -11.27 -8.71 13.96
CA LEU A 276 -10.86 -7.41 13.42
C LEU A 276 -12.00 -6.39 13.50
N LYS A 277 -13.21 -6.76 13.06
CA LYS A 277 -14.37 -5.85 13.14
C LYS A 277 -14.68 -5.44 14.57
N ASP A 278 -14.59 -6.38 15.51
CA ASP A 278 -14.83 -6.10 16.94
C ASP A 278 -13.73 -5.23 17.54
N ALA A 279 -12.46 -5.53 17.26
CA ALA A 279 -11.31 -4.74 17.73
C ALA A 279 -11.39 -3.29 17.27
N VAL A 280 -11.69 -3.05 15.99
CA VAL A 280 -11.86 -1.69 15.44
C VAL A 280 -12.95 -0.92 16.17
N ARG A 281 -14.07 -1.57 16.50
CA ARG A 281 -15.17 -0.94 17.23
C ARG A 281 -14.79 -0.61 18.68
N VAL A 282 -14.13 -1.53 19.36
CA VAL A 282 -13.82 -1.43 20.81
C VAL A 282 -12.64 -0.51 21.08
N LEU A 283 -11.63 -0.50 20.20
CA LEU A 283 -10.36 0.21 20.42
C LEU A 283 -10.32 1.63 19.84
N LYS A 284 -11.40 2.09 19.22
CA LYS A 284 -11.46 3.40 18.54
C LYS A 284 -11.09 4.60 19.43
N SER A 285 -11.30 4.49 20.74
CA SER A 285 -11.07 5.55 21.72
C SER A 285 -9.84 5.31 22.61
N VAL A 286 -8.99 4.34 22.27
CA VAL A 286 -7.78 4.05 23.02
C VAL A 286 -6.62 4.86 22.45
N ASP A 287 -5.94 5.61 23.28
CA ASP A 287 -4.77 6.40 22.89
C ASP A 287 -3.66 5.48 22.35
N ASP A 288 -2.81 6.00 21.45
CA ASP A 288 -1.75 5.27 20.76
C ASP A 288 -2.22 4.12 19.84
N ILE A 289 -3.54 4.02 19.61
CA ILE A 289 -4.11 3.11 18.61
C ILE A 289 -4.72 3.93 17.48
N ALA A 290 -4.20 3.75 16.26
CA ALA A 290 -4.76 4.36 15.07
C ALA A 290 -5.51 3.34 14.21
N ILE A 291 -6.66 3.74 13.68
CA ILE A 291 -7.43 2.96 12.72
C ILE A 291 -7.47 3.76 11.43
N HIS A 292 -6.80 3.23 10.41
CA HIS A 292 -6.69 3.88 9.10
C HIS A 292 -7.40 3.07 8.02
N TYR A 293 -8.22 3.75 7.21
CA TYR A 293 -8.97 3.14 6.13
C TYR A 293 -8.37 3.55 4.79
N LEU A 294 -7.87 2.57 4.06
CA LEU A 294 -7.52 2.69 2.65
C LEU A 294 -8.75 2.35 1.80
N THR A 295 -8.90 3.03 0.69
CA THR A 295 -10.09 2.93 -0.17
C THR A 295 -9.75 2.34 -1.54
N GLY A 296 -10.73 2.20 -2.42
CA GLY A 296 -10.52 1.82 -3.81
C GLY A 296 -9.58 2.78 -4.57
N ARG A 297 -9.50 4.07 -4.16
CA ARG A 297 -8.58 5.07 -4.73
C ARG A 297 -7.10 4.76 -4.42
N ASP A 298 -6.85 4.00 -3.34
CA ASP A 298 -5.50 3.61 -2.92
C ASP A 298 -5.02 2.31 -3.57
N VAL A 299 -5.82 1.70 -4.45
CA VAL A 299 -5.49 0.45 -5.13
C VAL A 299 -4.41 0.69 -6.18
N VAL A 300 -3.22 0.14 -5.93
CA VAL A 300 -2.06 0.19 -6.82
C VAL A 300 -1.96 -1.13 -7.57
N ARG A 301 -2.59 -1.22 -8.74
CA ARG A 301 -2.63 -2.44 -9.55
C ARG A 301 -2.48 -2.13 -11.03
N HIS A 302 -1.93 -3.10 -11.76
CA HIS A 302 -1.85 -3.04 -13.22
C HIS A 302 -3.24 -2.79 -13.84
N ARG A 303 -3.32 -1.92 -14.87
CA ARG A 303 -4.57 -1.52 -15.53
C ARG A 303 -5.47 -2.71 -15.88
N LEU A 304 -4.89 -3.72 -16.55
CA LEU A 304 -5.65 -4.90 -16.95
C LEU A 304 -6.28 -5.65 -15.77
N VAL A 305 -5.57 -5.72 -14.63
CA VAL A 305 -6.11 -6.36 -13.41
C VAL A 305 -7.31 -5.56 -12.87
N ARG A 306 -7.25 -4.23 -12.90
CA ARG A 306 -8.38 -3.37 -12.53
C ARG A 306 -9.60 -3.62 -13.43
N GLU A 307 -9.39 -3.71 -14.75
CA GLU A 307 -10.47 -3.97 -15.70
C GLU A 307 -11.07 -5.38 -15.55
N ILE A 308 -10.25 -6.38 -15.27
CA ILE A 308 -10.73 -7.75 -14.97
C ILE A 308 -11.65 -7.73 -13.74
N ILE A 309 -11.23 -7.09 -12.65
CA ILE A 309 -12.05 -7.01 -11.42
C ILE A 309 -13.38 -6.33 -11.71
N LYS A 310 -13.37 -5.17 -12.37
CA LYS A 310 -14.61 -4.45 -12.75
C LYS A 310 -15.54 -5.30 -13.63
N ALA A 311 -14.97 -6.11 -14.54
CA ALA A 311 -15.76 -6.98 -15.40
C ALA A 311 -16.49 -8.07 -14.59
N TYR A 312 -15.80 -8.67 -13.60
CA TYR A 312 -16.42 -9.65 -12.69
C TYR A 312 -17.48 -9.03 -11.77
N GLU A 313 -17.23 -7.85 -11.21
CA GLU A 313 -18.20 -7.12 -10.38
C GLU A 313 -19.49 -6.83 -11.17
N ARG A 314 -19.38 -6.27 -12.38
CA ARG A 314 -20.55 -6.05 -13.27
C ARG A 314 -21.31 -7.33 -13.61
N SER A 315 -20.60 -8.46 -13.71
CA SER A 315 -21.25 -9.77 -13.98
C SER A 315 -21.99 -10.30 -12.75
N ALA A 316 -21.50 -10.01 -11.54
CA ALA A 316 -22.13 -10.40 -10.28
C ALA A 316 -23.42 -9.60 -9.98
N GLU A 317 -23.41 -8.28 -10.31
CA GLU A 317 -24.56 -7.38 -10.15
C GLU A 317 -25.74 -7.71 -11.09
N LYS A 318 -25.48 -8.46 -12.17
CA LYS A 318 -26.51 -8.88 -13.17
C LYS A 318 -27.16 -10.20 -12.84
N LYS A 319 -26.78 -10.87 -11.78
CA LYS A 319 -27.40 -12.10 -11.27
C LYS A 319 -28.24 -11.81 -10.03
#